data_40ccebc1864155e22679b64b5143c26b
#
_entry.id   40ccebc1864155e22679b64b5143c26b
#
_cell.length_a   1.000
_cell.length_b   1.000
_cell.length_c   1.000
_cell.angle_alpha   90.00
_cell.angle_beta   90.00
_cell.angle_gamma   90.00
#
_symmetry.space_group_name_H-M   'P 1'
#
loop_
_entity.id
_entity.type
_entity.pdbx_description
1 polymer ?
#
loop_
_entity_poly.entity_id
_entity_poly.type
_entity_poly.pdbx_seq_one_letter_code
_entity_poly.pdbx_strand_id
1 'polypeptide(L)'
;MCIRDSTMTEFSRRTLETRLREMAFLNSGISIHLEDKRKDEPWVKIMSYEGGLEEYVRHIDQTRKPLMELPISFTGRKDEIEVDVSMWWNDSYYETVNCFTNNIPQKDGGTHLAGLRSALTRVVNSYAQESGLTKKENVQLVGEDIREGFTCVLSVKVADPKFSSQTKDKLVSSEVRPVVESLINDLLSNWFEEHPNEAKIIVGKVVEAASAREAARKARDLTRRKGALDISSLPGKLADCQEKDPEKCEIFIVEGESAGGSAKQGRDRATQAILPLKGKIINCEKARLSKVLSSNEIATLITALGGGIGNSSSESDHDDESFKTDKLRYKKVIIMTDADVDGAHIKTLLLTFFYRQMRPLITDGCLYIAQPPLYKAKKGNSETYLK
;
A
#
# COMPACT_ATOMS: atom_id res chain seq x y z
N MET A 1 -8.02 12.76 -28.52
CA MET A 1 -9.10 11.85 -28.03
C MET A 1 -10.42 12.56 -28.28
N CYS A 2 -11.27 12.01 -29.13
CA CYS A 2 -12.52 12.65 -29.51
C CYS A 2 -13.60 12.29 -28.49
N ILE A 3 -14.34 13.26 -27.96
CA ILE A 3 -15.43 13.03 -26.98
C ILE A 3 -16.48 12.03 -27.53
N ARG A 4 -16.61 11.98 -28.88
CA ARG A 4 -17.56 11.05 -29.54
C ARG A 4 -17.25 9.57 -29.33
N ASP A 5 -16.00 9.21 -28.99
CA ASP A 5 -15.56 7.82 -28.82
C ASP A 5 -15.55 7.41 -27.34
N SER A 6 -15.92 8.32 -26.44
CA SER A 6 -15.96 8.06 -25.00
C SER A 6 -17.31 7.53 -24.60
N THR A 7 -17.34 6.40 -23.88
CA THR A 7 -18.54 5.84 -23.26
C THR A 7 -19.00 6.64 -22.04
N MET A 8 -18.08 7.42 -21.42
CA MET A 8 -18.39 8.31 -20.29
C MET A 8 -18.29 9.76 -20.75
N THR A 9 -19.43 10.44 -20.84
CA THR A 9 -19.56 11.83 -21.29
C THR A 9 -19.66 12.82 -20.13
N GLU A 10 -19.87 12.35 -18.91
CA GLU A 10 -19.95 13.19 -17.72
C GLU A 10 -18.61 13.30 -16.99
N PHE A 11 -18.17 14.54 -16.70
CA PHE A 11 -17.00 14.79 -15.91
C PHE A 11 -17.23 14.49 -14.43
N SER A 12 -16.33 13.72 -13.81
CA SER A 12 -16.31 13.53 -12.36
C SER A 12 -15.71 14.76 -11.67
N ARG A 13 -16.52 15.46 -10.87
CA ARG A 13 -16.05 16.59 -10.06
C ARG A 13 -14.87 16.20 -9.17
N ARG A 14 -14.95 15.03 -8.51
CA ARG A 14 -13.91 14.53 -7.61
C ARG A 14 -12.58 14.34 -8.34
N THR A 15 -12.62 13.77 -9.53
CA THR A 15 -11.40 13.54 -10.34
C THR A 15 -10.76 14.86 -10.76
N LEU A 16 -11.58 15.82 -11.21
CA LEU A 16 -11.10 17.15 -11.57
C LEU A 16 -10.52 17.89 -10.36
N GLU A 17 -11.23 17.90 -9.23
CA GLU A 17 -10.78 18.56 -8.01
C GLU A 17 -9.43 17.99 -7.55
N THR A 18 -9.28 16.66 -7.52
CA THR A 18 -8.03 16.02 -7.12
C THR A 18 -6.89 16.44 -8.05
N ARG A 19 -7.12 16.36 -9.36
CA ARG A 19 -6.08 16.69 -10.34
C ARG A 19 -5.70 18.17 -10.35
N LEU A 20 -6.66 19.07 -10.25
CA LEU A 20 -6.40 20.51 -10.20
C LEU A 20 -5.71 20.92 -8.89
N ARG A 21 -6.03 20.25 -7.79
CA ARG A 21 -5.34 20.43 -6.51
C ARG A 21 -3.86 20.02 -6.61
N GLU A 22 -3.56 18.88 -7.21
CA GLU A 22 -2.17 18.46 -7.49
C GLU A 22 -1.43 19.53 -8.31
N MET A 23 -2.06 20.04 -9.37
CA MET A 23 -1.46 21.08 -10.21
C MET A 23 -1.21 22.37 -9.42
N ALA A 24 -2.11 22.75 -8.53
CA ALA A 24 -1.94 23.94 -7.69
C ALA A 24 -0.78 23.78 -6.68
N PHE A 25 -0.60 22.59 -6.11
CA PHE A 25 0.56 22.30 -5.25
C PHE A 25 1.89 22.27 -6.01
N LEU A 26 1.89 21.72 -7.24
CA LEU A 26 3.09 21.62 -8.07
C LEU A 26 3.56 22.97 -8.65
N ASN A 27 2.69 23.99 -8.60
CA ASN A 27 2.98 25.31 -9.14
C ASN A 27 2.58 26.37 -8.12
N SER A 28 3.44 26.60 -7.13
CA SER A 28 3.18 27.61 -6.10
C SER A 28 2.89 28.99 -6.71
N GLY A 29 1.97 29.74 -6.09
CA GLY A 29 1.56 31.05 -6.54
C GLY A 29 0.46 31.04 -7.62
N ILE A 30 -0.01 29.87 -8.09
CA ILE A 30 -1.17 29.77 -8.96
C ILE A 30 -2.45 29.57 -8.13
N SER A 31 -3.52 30.28 -8.51
CA SER A 31 -4.86 30.08 -7.98
C SER A 31 -5.77 29.45 -9.04
N ILE A 32 -6.30 28.27 -8.76
CA ILE A 32 -7.19 27.53 -9.64
C ILE A 32 -8.61 27.57 -9.07
N HIS A 33 -9.55 28.05 -9.86
CA HIS A 33 -10.97 28.13 -9.52
C HIS A 33 -11.72 27.04 -10.28
N LEU A 34 -12.35 26.10 -9.57
CA LEU A 34 -13.22 25.07 -10.15
C LEU A 34 -14.67 25.36 -9.75
N GLU A 35 -15.54 25.54 -10.73
CA GLU A 35 -16.96 25.77 -10.56
C GLU A 35 -17.77 24.67 -11.24
N ASP A 36 -18.68 24.02 -10.51
CA ASP A 36 -19.62 23.02 -11.05
C ASP A 36 -21.03 23.60 -11.05
N LYS A 37 -21.54 23.94 -12.25
CA LYS A 37 -22.85 24.56 -12.51
C LYS A 37 -23.95 23.58 -12.89
N ARG A 38 -23.72 22.26 -12.73
CA ARG A 38 -24.71 21.23 -13.12
C ARG A 38 -25.92 21.14 -12.19
N LYS A 39 -25.87 21.79 -11.03
CA LYS A 39 -26.95 21.90 -10.05
C LYS A 39 -27.38 23.36 -9.93
N ASP A 40 -28.62 23.58 -9.42
CA ASP A 40 -29.18 24.91 -9.24
C ASP A 40 -28.30 25.81 -8.33
N GLU A 41 -27.68 25.19 -7.31
CA GLU A 41 -26.66 25.85 -6.49
C GLU A 41 -25.26 25.47 -7.04
N PRO A 42 -24.48 26.43 -7.56
CA PRO A 42 -23.14 26.17 -8.07
C PRO A 42 -22.20 25.80 -6.93
N TRP A 43 -21.43 24.71 -7.12
CA TRP A 43 -20.35 24.37 -6.21
C TRP A 43 -19.04 25.01 -6.69
N VAL A 44 -18.39 25.75 -5.81
CA VAL A 44 -17.13 26.44 -6.11
C VAL A 44 -16.03 25.96 -5.19
N LYS A 45 -14.85 25.68 -5.74
CA LYS A 45 -13.62 25.38 -4.98
C LYS A 45 -12.46 26.19 -5.54
N ILE A 46 -11.82 26.95 -4.64
CA ILE A 46 -10.59 27.68 -4.93
C ILE A 46 -9.41 26.86 -4.37
N MET A 47 -8.38 26.66 -5.17
CA MET A 47 -7.18 25.92 -4.83
C MET A 47 -5.97 26.82 -5.09
N SER A 48 -5.34 27.29 -4.02
CA SER A 48 -4.15 28.14 -4.05
C SER A 48 -3.28 27.75 -2.87
N TYR A 49 -2.03 27.33 -3.15
CA TYR A 49 -1.12 26.79 -2.15
C TYR A 49 0.26 27.45 -2.31
N GLU A 50 0.55 28.39 -1.44
CA GLU A 50 1.82 29.13 -1.47
C GLU A 50 3.01 28.26 -1.05
N GLY A 51 2.78 27.32 -0.13
CA GLY A 51 3.78 26.38 0.37
C GLY A 51 4.19 25.26 -0.61
N GLY A 52 3.56 25.19 -1.80
CA GLY A 52 3.96 24.28 -2.87
C GLY A 52 4.05 22.81 -2.45
N LEU A 53 5.19 22.16 -2.73
CA LEU A 53 5.38 20.73 -2.43
C LEU A 53 5.43 20.43 -0.94
N GLU A 54 5.87 21.36 -0.08
CA GLU A 54 5.87 21.19 1.37
C GLU A 54 4.42 21.06 1.89
N GLU A 55 3.56 21.95 1.43
CA GLU A 55 2.14 21.92 1.80
C GLU A 55 1.45 20.68 1.22
N TYR A 56 1.91 20.20 0.06
CA TYR A 56 1.40 18.97 -0.54
C TYR A 56 1.74 17.72 0.29
N VAL A 57 2.99 17.60 0.76
CA VAL A 57 3.38 16.49 1.66
C VAL A 57 2.56 16.50 2.94
N ARG A 58 2.36 17.68 3.54
CA ARG A 58 1.49 17.85 4.72
C ARG A 58 0.03 17.45 4.42
N HIS A 59 -0.46 17.79 3.23
CA HIS A 59 -1.80 17.40 2.79
C HIS A 59 -1.96 15.88 2.63
N ILE A 60 -0.94 15.19 2.10
CA ILE A 60 -0.95 13.73 1.97
C ILE A 60 -1.00 13.07 3.35
N ASP A 61 -0.28 13.61 4.32
CA ASP A 61 -0.11 13.04 5.65
C ASP A 61 -1.05 13.58 6.73
N GLN A 62 -2.14 14.26 6.36
CA GLN A 62 -3.11 14.85 7.30
C GLN A 62 -3.60 13.91 8.41
N THR A 63 -3.63 12.60 8.15
CA THR A 63 -4.14 11.59 9.08
C THR A 63 -3.03 10.85 9.84
N ARG A 64 -1.76 11.21 9.62
CA ARG A 64 -0.59 10.56 10.20
C ARG A 64 0.16 11.54 11.10
N LYS A 65 0.90 11.01 12.06
CA LYS A 65 1.71 11.84 12.95
C LYS A 65 3.12 11.96 12.37
N PRO A 66 3.55 13.18 11.99
CA PRO A 66 4.91 13.40 11.51
C PRO A 66 5.93 13.21 12.63
N LEU A 67 7.15 12.80 12.28
CA LEU A 67 8.28 12.66 13.21
C LEU A 67 9.03 13.98 13.41
N MET A 68 8.87 14.92 12.49
CA MET A 68 9.53 16.22 12.48
C MET A 68 8.49 17.32 12.28
N GLU A 69 8.78 18.51 12.71
CA GLU A 69 7.88 19.66 12.61
C GLU A 69 7.69 20.12 11.15
N LEU A 70 8.78 20.16 10.40
CA LEU A 70 8.80 20.61 9.01
C LEU A 70 9.24 19.50 8.06
N PRO A 71 8.65 19.39 6.87
CA PRO A 71 9.18 18.56 5.80
C PRO A 71 10.57 19.03 5.33
N ILE A 72 11.36 18.10 4.84
CA ILE A 72 12.65 18.40 4.19
C ILE A 72 12.35 18.73 2.74
N SER A 73 12.65 19.95 2.32
CA SER A 73 12.31 20.44 0.96
C SER A 73 13.56 20.99 0.27
N PHE A 74 13.75 20.57 -0.97
CA PHE A 74 14.87 20.99 -1.80
C PHE A 74 14.42 21.34 -3.20
N THR A 75 15.02 22.36 -3.77
CA THR A 75 14.96 22.69 -5.20
C THR A 75 16.37 22.73 -5.73
N GLY A 76 16.63 22.04 -6.83
CA GLY A 76 17.95 22.03 -7.47
C GLY A 76 17.84 21.92 -8.99
N ARG A 77 18.86 22.40 -9.69
CA ARG A 77 18.95 22.30 -11.14
C ARG A 77 20.33 21.81 -11.55
N LYS A 78 20.37 20.81 -12.41
CA LYS A 78 21.60 20.26 -12.99
C LYS A 78 21.30 19.70 -14.39
N ASP A 79 22.19 19.93 -15.35
CA ASP A 79 22.10 19.41 -16.72
C ASP A 79 20.71 19.68 -17.36
N GLU A 80 20.18 20.91 -17.21
CA GLU A 80 18.87 21.35 -17.69
C GLU A 80 17.68 20.62 -17.05
N ILE A 81 17.89 19.74 -16.09
CA ILE A 81 16.87 19.09 -15.30
C ILE A 81 16.69 19.84 -13.99
N GLU A 82 15.46 20.30 -13.74
CA GLU A 82 15.06 20.88 -12.48
C GLU A 82 14.42 19.81 -11.61
N VAL A 83 14.79 19.74 -10.33
CA VAL A 83 14.30 18.77 -9.38
C VAL A 83 13.77 19.51 -8.16
N ASP A 84 12.47 19.37 -7.92
CA ASP A 84 11.79 19.83 -6.73
C ASP A 84 11.35 18.62 -5.91
N VAL A 85 11.72 18.57 -4.64
CA VAL A 85 11.36 17.46 -3.77
C VAL A 85 11.00 17.97 -2.39
N SER A 86 9.94 17.39 -1.82
CA SER A 86 9.59 17.56 -0.41
C SER A 86 9.33 16.20 0.18
N MET A 87 9.87 15.94 1.38
CA MET A 87 9.80 14.65 2.02
C MET A 87 9.80 14.76 3.54
N TRP A 88 9.20 13.81 4.20
CA TRP A 88 9.34 13.59 5.64
C TRP A 88 9.01 12.16 6.05
N TRP A 89 9.19 11.85 7.33
CA TRP A 89 8.82 10.58 7.93
C TRP A 89 7.69 10.76 8.94
N ASN A 90 6.82 9.79 9.01
CA ASN A 90 5.67 9.74 9.92
C ASN A 90 5.63 8.41 10.69
N ASP A 91 4.64 8.24 11.55
CA ASP A 91 4.46 7.05 12.40
C ASP A 91 3.90 5.81 11.69
N SER A 92 3.64 5.89 10.38
CA SER A 92 3.15 4.75 9.59
C SER A 92 4.28 3.77 9.21
N TYR A 93 3.89 2.66 8.59
CA TYR A 93 4.81 1.59 8.19
C TYR A 93 4.96 1.47 6.66
N TYR A 94 4.32 2.34 5.89
CA TYR A 94 4.28 2.25 4.44
C TYR A 94 4.88 3.49 3.79
N GLU A 95 5.53 3.26 2.65
CA GLU A 95 6.02 4.31 1.76
C GLU A 95 4.86 4.95 0.99
N THR A 96 4.84 6.27 0.89
CA THR A 96 3.91 7.03 0.05
C THR A 96 4.72 8.01 -0.79
N VAL A 97 4.89 7.75 -2.09
CA VAL A 97 5.65 8.63 -2.98
C VAL A 97 4.83 9.00 -4.19
N ASN A 98 4.62 10.29 -4.39
CA ASN A 98 4.01 10.85 -5.58
C ASN A 98 5.09 11.45 -6.48
N CYS A 99 5.21 10.90 -7.69
CA CYS A 99 6.21 11.32 -8.67
C CYS A 99 5.56 12.07 -9.82
N PHE A 100 6.22 13.15 -10.26
CA PHE A 100 5.74 13.99 -11.35
C PHE A 100 6.89 14.33 -12.31
N THR A 101 6.58 14.33 -13.61
CA THR A 101 7.46 14.86 -14.66
C THR A 101 6.68 15.87 -15.47
N ASN A 102 7.15 17.13 -15.51
CA ASN A 102 6.44 18.24 -16.16
C ASN A 102 4.96 18.31 -15.74
N ASN A 103 4.71 18.20 -14.44
CA ASN A 103 3.39 18.19 -13.80
C ASN A 103 2.49 16.97 -14.18
N ILE A 104 3.02 15.95 -14.86
CA ILE A 104 2.29 14.73 -15.20
C ILE A 104 2.62 13.67 -14.13
N PRO A 105 1.62 13.03 -13.48
CA PRO A 105 1.87 12.00 -12.47
C PRO A 105 2.38 10.71 -13.09
N GLN A 106 3.39 10.10 -12.47
CA GLN A 106 3.87 8.76 -12.80
C GLN A 106 3.46 7.79 -11.70
N LYS A 107 2.41 7.02 -11.95
CA LYS A 107 1.90 6.02 -10.99
C LYS A 107 2.88 4.89 -10.73
N ASP A 108 3.64 4.51 -11.76
CA ASP A 108 4.65 3.45 -11.71
C ASP A 108 6.07 3.99 -11.47
N GLY A 109 6.18 5.28 -11.09
CA GLY A 109 7.45 5.93 -10.83
C GLY A 109 8.34 6.04 -12.07
N GLY A 110 9.59 5.63 -11.96
CA GLY A 110 10.55 5.68 -13.05
C GLY A 110 11.96 6.00 -12.61
N THR A 111 12.79 6.50 -13.54
CA THR A 111 14.21 6.79 -13.32
C THR A 111 14.45 7.83 -12.22
N HIS A 112 13.58 8.83 -12.07
CA HIS A 112 13.64 9.82 -10.99
C HIS A 112 13.40 9.18 -9.61
N LEU A 113 12.41 8.28 -9.48
CA LEU A 113 12.16 7.54 -8.24
C LEU A 113 13.33 6.62 -7.89
N ALA A 114 13.92 5.96 -8.90
CA ALA A 114 15.10 5.12 -8.70
C ALA A 114 16.29 5.95 -8.19
N GLY A 115 16.50 7.16 -8.72
CA GLY A 115 17.53 8.11 -8.25
C GLY A 115 17.30 8.55 -6.80
N LEU A 116 16.06 8.93 -6.45
CA LEU A 116 15.68 9.29 -5.09
C LEU A 116 15.96 8.14 -4.09
N ARG A 117 15.48 6.93 -4.39
CA ARG A 117 15.67 5.76 -3.52
C ARG A 117 17.14 5.38 -3.34
N SER A 118 17.94 5.51 -4.39
CA SER A 118 19.40 5.29 -4.34
C SER A 118 20.08 6.29 -3.43
N ALA A 119 19.79 7.59 -3.58
CA ALA A 119 20.33 8.66 -2.75
C ALA A 119 19.93 8.52 -1.28
N LEU A 120 18.64 8.32 -1.00
CA LEU A 120 18.14 8.08 0.35
C LEU A 120 18.89 6.93 1.03
N THR A 121 19.03 5.81 0.33
CA THR A 121 19.70 4.62 0.88
C THR A 121 21.16 4.91 1.19
N ARG A 122 21.86 5.63 0.32
CA ARG A 122 23.26 6.01 0.52
C ARG A 122 23.44 6.95 1.70
N VAL A 123 22.70 8.07 1.72
CA VAL A 123 22.84 9.12 2.75
C VAL A 123 22.51 8.59 4.14
N VAL A 124 21.36 7.90 4.27
CA VAL A 124 20.94 7.37 5.58
C VAL A 124 21.89 6.31 6.09
N ASN A 125 22.42 5.43 5.23
CA ASN A 125 23.42 4.43 5.63
C ASN A 125 24.74 5.08 6.06
N SER A 126 25.25 6.10 5.31
CA SER A 126 26.47 6.83 5.67
C SER A 126 26.33 7.48 7.04
N TYR A 127 25.27 8.27 7.23
CA TYR A 127 25.02 8.93 8.50
C TYR A 127 24.82 7.95 9.67
N ALA A 128 24.12 6.85 9.45
CA ALA A 128 23.91 5.83 10.47
C ALA A 128 25.21 5.13 10.90
N GLN A 129 26.16 4.95 9.98
CA GLN A 129 27.50 4.41 10.27
C GLN A 129 28.38 5.44 11.03
N GLU A 130 28.42 6.68 10.56
CA GLU A 130 29.21 7.77 11.14
C GLU A 130 28.72 8.13 12.56
N SER A 131 27.40 8.21 12.75
CA SER A 131 26.79 8.49 14.07
C SER A 131 26.89 7.32 15.05
N GLY A 132 27.28 6.12 14.60
CA GLY A 132 27.43 4.92 15.43
C GLY A 132 26.11 4.33 15.93
N LEU A 133 24.96 4.79 15.44
CA LEU A 133 23.64 4.33 15.87
C LEU A 133 23.38 2.85 15.51
N THR A 134 23.94 2.38 14.39
CA THR A 134 23.82 0.97 13.95
C THR A 134 24.68 0.01 14.77
N LYS A 135 25.77 0.49 15.41
CA LYS A 135 26.68 -0.37 16.17
C LYS A 135 26.03 -1.00 17.41
N LYS A 136 25.04 -0.34 18.01
CA LYS A 136 24.33 -0.84 19.20
C LYS A 136 23.40 -1.99 18.87
N GLU A 137 22.73 -1.97 17.72
CA GLU A 137 21.70 -2.93 17.36
C GLU A 137 22.22 -4.06 16.45
N ASN A 138 23.44 -3.91 15.89
CA ASN A 138 24.09 -4.85 14.98
C ASN A 138 23.16 -5.31 13.81
N VAL A 139 22.38 -4.38 13.26
CA VAL A 139 21.45 -4.62 12.16
C VAL A 139 21.95 -3.95 10.88
N GLN A 140 21.72 -4.63 9.76
CA GLN A 140 21.99 -4.09 8.44
C GLN A 140 20.74 -3.37 7.93
N LEU A 141 20.87 -2.07 7.61
CA LEU A 141 19.80 -1.28 7.05
C LEU A 141 19.64 -1.57 5.56
N VAL A 142 18.41 -1.79 5.13
CA VAL A 142 18.06 -1.93 3.70
C VAL A 142 17.14 -0.79 3.27
N GLY A 143 17.03 -0.58 1.96
CA GLY A 143 16.22 0.51 1.44
C GLY A 143 14.75 0.50 1.90
N GLU A 144 14.18 -0.65 2.16
CA GLU A 144 12.81 -0.78 2.68
C GLU A 144 12.67 -0.22 4.11
N ASP A 145 13.65 -0.48 4.98
CA ASP A 145 13.66 0.05 6.35
C ASP A 145 13.68 1.59 6.34
N ILE A 146 14.48 2.17 5.42
CA ILE A 146 14.64 3.62 5.26
C ILE A 146 13.32 4.27 4.81
N ARG A 147 12.54 3.57 4.02
CA ARG A 147 11.27 4.06 3.48
C ARG A 147 10.05 3.70 4.34
N GLU A 148 10.23 3.06 5.49
CA GLU A 148 9.13 2.84 6.44
C GLU A 148 8.61 4.17 6.99
N GLY A 149 7.34 4.47 6.73
CA GLY A 149 6.71 5.74 7.09
C GLY A 149 7.19 6.95 6.29
N PHE A 150 7.82 6.74 5.16
CA PHE A 150 8.31 7.80 4.29
C PHE A 150 7.21 8.33 3.39
N THR A 151 7.00 9.65 3.41
CA THR A 151 6.12 10.37 2.49
C THR A 151 6.93 11.38 1.69
N CYS A 152 6.76 11.36 0.36
CA CYS A 152 7.51 12.24 -0.53
C CYS A 152 6.68 12.66 -1.75
N VAL A 153 6.90 13.89 -2.18
CA VAL A 153 6.50 14.39 -3.49
C VAL A 153 7.76 14.77 -4.24
N LEU A 154 7.98 14.15 -5.39
CA LEU A 154 9.11 14.39 -6.28
C LEU A 154 8.62 14.91 -7.62
N SER A 155 9.01 16.11 -7.98
CA SER A 155 8.70 16.75 -9.27
C SER A 155 9.99 17.00 -10.03
N VAL A 156 10.05 16.55 -11.29
CA VAL A 156 11.16 16.85 -12.19
C VAL A 156 10.65 17.58 -13.43
N LYS A 157 11.40 18.59 -13.88
CA LYS A 157 11.16 19.27 -15.14
C LYS A 157 12.27 18.89 -16.11
N VAL A 158 11.89 18.31 -17.23
CA VAL A 158 12.78 17.74 -18.26
C VAL A 158 12.33 18.24 -19.61
N ALA A 159 13.26 18.67 -20.48
CA ALA A 159 12.92 19.23 -21.78
C ALA A 159 12.24 18.20 -22.70
N ASP A 160 12.81 17.00 -22.82
CA ASP A 160 12.29 15.91 -23.66
C ASP A 160 12.17 14.59 -22.87
N PRO A 161 11.13 14.45 -22.02
CA PRO A 161 10.97 13.26 -21.20
C PRO A 161 10.46 12.06 -22.02
N LYS A 162 11.08 10.90 -21.81
CA LYS A 162 10.67 9.63 -22.42
C LYS A 162 9.89 8.79 -21.42
N PHE A 163 8.78 8.21 -21.89
CA PHE A 163 7.89 7.38 -21.06
C PHE A 163 7.75 5.97 -21.65
N SER A 164 7.42 5.00 -20.80
CA SER A 164 7.25 3.61 -21.22
C SER A 164 6.02 3.37 -22.11
N SER A 165 5.01 4.24 -21.99
CA SER A 165 3.72 4.10 -22.67
C SER A 165 3.08 5.46 -22.94
N GLN A 166 2.03 5.46 -23.78
CA GLN A 166 1.23 6.67 -24.08
C GLN A 166 0.53 7.26 -22.83
N THR A 167 0.23 6.44 -21.82
CA THR A 167 -0.36 6.89 -20.56
C THR A 167 0.59 7.67 -19.67
N LYS A 168 1.91 7.61 -19.96
CA LYS A 168 2.98 8.30 -19.23
C LYS A 168 3.10 7.90 -17.75
N ASP A 169 2.73 6.67 -17.42
CA ASP A 169 2.72 6.20 -16.04
C ASP A 169 4.13 5.93 -15.47
N LYS A 170 5.14 5.71 -16.34
CA LYS A 170 6.53 5.47 -15.93
C LYS A 170 7.51 6.30 -16.75
N LEU A 171 8.39 7.07 -16.08
CA LEU A 171 9.50 7.79 -16.71
C LEU A 171 10.67 6.85 -17.00
N VAL A 172 11.18 6.85 -18.23
CA VAL A 172 12.31 5.98 -18.65
C VAL A 172 13.55 6.75 -19.14
N SER A 173 13.55 8.07 -19.10
CA SER A 173 14.71 8.92 -19.41
C SER A 173 15.88 8.59 -18.50
N SER A 174 16.92 7.93 -19.04
CA SER A 174 18.05 7.42 -18.25
C SER A 174 18.91 8.52 -17.61
N GLU A 175 19.00 9.68 -18.27
CA GLU A 175 19.72 10.87 -17.82
C GLU A 175 19.16 11.48 -16.52
N VAL A 176 17.89 11.27 -16.22
CA VAL A 176 17.23 11.82 -15.03
C VAL A 176 17.73 11.16 -13.74
N ARG A 177 17.99 9.86 -13.77
CA ARG A 177 18.41 9.12 -12.57
C ARG A 177 19.68 9.67 -11.93
N PRO A 178 20.81 9.82 -12.64
CA PRO A 178 22.05 10.32 -12.03
C PRO A 178 21.95 11.76 -11.54
N VAL A 179 21.16 12.60 -12.22
CA VAL A 179 20.93 13.99 -11.81
C VAL A 179 20.17 14.03 -10.48
N VAL A 180 19.03 13.32 -10.37
CA VAL A 180 18.24 13.25 -9.15
C VAL A 180 19.06 12.63 -8.02
N GLU A 181 19.78 11.53 -8.29
CA GLU A 181 20.61 10.85 -7.29
C GLU A 181 21.71 11.79 -6.75
N SER A 182 22.43 12.52 -7.62
CA SER A 182 23.48 13.45 -7.21
C SER A 182 22.92 14.62 -6.39
N LEU A 183 21.88 15.31 -6.90
CA LEU A 183 21.32 16.47 -6.22
C LEU A 183 20.78 16.11 -4.83
N ILE A 184 20.01 15.03 -4.73
CA ILE A 184 19.44 14.62 -3.45
C ILE A 184 20.52 14.14 -2.50
N ASN A 185 21.54 13.43 -3.00
CA ASN A 185 22.66 12.99 -2.18
C ASN A 185 23.37 14.19 -1.52
N ASP A 186 23.71 15.21 -2.31
CA ASP A 186 24.41 16.38 -1.83
C ASP A 186 23.56 17.21 -0.85
N LEU A 187 22.31 17.51 -1.24
CA LEU A 187 21.41 18.35 -0.45
C LEU A 187 20.96 17.66 0.86
N LEU A 188 20.65 16.37 0.80
CA LEU A 188 20.22 15.64 1.99
C LEU A 188 21.37 15.36 2.95
N SER A 189 22.61 15.13 2.45
CA SER A 189 23.78 14.99 3.31
C SER A 189 24.03 16.26 4.09
N ASN A 190 24.04 17.41 3.42
CA ASN A 190 24.19 18.71 4.07
C ASN A 190 23.08 18.95 5.12
N TRP A 191 21.83 18.63 4.76
CA TRP A 191 20.71 18.79 5.69
C TRP A 191 20.88 17.93 6.95
N PHE A 192 21.37 16.70 6.83
CA PHE A 192 21.61 15.81 7.97
C PHE A 192 22.71 16.33 8.89
N GLU A 193 23.74 16.97 8.33
CA GLU A 193 24.80 17.63 9.10
C GLU A 193 24.27 18.88 9.84
N GLU A 194 23.42 19.67 9.19
CA GLU A 194 22.83 20.89 9.75
C GLU A 194 21.75 20.60 10.80
N HIS A 195 21.06 19.44 10.71
CA HIS A 195 19.92 19.07 11.56
C HIS A 195 20.15 17.73 12.28
N PRO A 196 21.17 17.64 13.15
CA PRO A 196 21.57 16.35 13.76
C PRO A 196 20.51 15.74 14.69
N ASN A 197 19.60 16.54 15.24
CA ASN A 197 18.52 16.02 16.10
C ASN A 197 17.45 15.30 15.29
N GLU A 198 17.01 15.93 14.21
CA GLU A 198 16.03 15.38 13.28
C GLU A 198 16.60 14.15 12.55
N ALA A 199 17.86 14.23 12.12
CA ALA A 199 18.58 13.11 11.51
C ALA A 199 18.64 11.89 12.45
N LYS A 200 18.89 12.09 13.76
CA LYS A 200 18.86 11.02 14.75
C LYS A 200 17.47 10.40 14.92
N ILE A 201 16.40 11.21 14.85
CA ILE A 201 15.03 10.73 14.93
C ILE A 201 14.72 9.84 13.71
N ILE A 202 15.08 10.29 12.50
CA ILE A 202 14.89 9.53 11.26
C ILE A 202 15.66 8.21 11.34
N VAL A 203 16.97 8.26 11.63
CA VAL A 203 17.80 7.05 11.70
C VAL A 203 17.34 6.12 12.82
N GLY A 204 16.89 6.66 13.96
CA GLY A 204 16.33 5.87 15.05
C GLY A 204 15.12 5.05 14.58
N LYS A 205 14.18 5.65 13.83
CA LYS A 205 13.06 4.94 13.22
C LYS A 205 13.52 3.87 12.22
N VAL A 206 14.50 4.17 11.38
CA VAL A 206 15.06 3.23 10.40
C VAL A 206 15.68 2.01 11.08
N VAL A 207 16.47 2.22 12.14
CA VAL A 207 17.07 1.14 12.95
C VAL A 207 15.97 0.29 13.60
N GLU A 208 14.95 0.93 14.14
CA GLU A 208 13.79 0.21 14.71
C GLU A 208 13.04 -0.62 13.66
N ALA A 209 12.87 -0.10 12.44
CA ALA A 209 12.29 -0.83 11.30
C ALA A 209 13.14 -2.05 10.92
N ALA A 210 14.47 -1.88 10.80
CA ALA A 210 15.41 -2.96 10.50
C ALA A 210 15.38 -4.06 11.56
N SER A 211 15.38 -3.69 12.85
CA SER A 211 15.29 -4.64 13.96
C SER A 211 13.97 -5.42 13.93
N ALA A 212 12.87 -4.74 13.64
CA ALA A 212 11.55 -5.39 13.50
C ALA A 212 11.50 -6.34 12.29
N ARG A 213 12.09 -5.96 11.15
CA ARG A 213 12.21 -6.82 9.95
C ARG A 213 13.02 -8.08 10.27
N GLU A 214 14.17 -7.93 10.93
CA GLU A 214 14.98 -9.09 11.34
C GLU A 214 14.26 -10.01 12.32
N ALA A 215 13.56 -9.45 13.29
CA ALA A 215 12.75 -10.22 14.23
C ALA A 215 11.63 -10.98 13.49
N ALA A 216 10.97 -10.35 12.52
CA ALA A 216 9.96 -10.98 11.67
C ALA A 216 10.55 -12.12 10.84
N ARG A 217 11.75 -11.93 10.24
CA ARG A 217 12.46 -12.98 9.50
C ARG A 217 12.77 -14.18 10.40
N LYS A 218 13.35 -13.94 11.57
CA LYS A 218 13.64 -15.02 12.53
C LYS A 218 12.38 -15.78 12.97
N ALA A 219 11.26 -15.06 13.18
CA ALA A 219 9.98 -15.68 13.53
C ALA A 219 9.44 -16.55 12.38
N ARG A 220 9.53 -16.10 11.13
CA ARG A 220 9.17 -16.88 9.93
C ARG A 220 10.02 -18.15 9.80
N ASP A 221 11.35 -18.03 9.96
CA ASP A 221 12.27 -19.15 9.89
C ASP A 221 11.98 -20.23 10.95
N LEU A 222 11.62 -19.79 12.17
CA LEU A 222 11.19 -20.70 13.23
C LEU A 222 9.87 -21.39 12.89
N THR A 223 8.92 -20.68 12.31
CA THR A 223 7.63 -21.25 11.88
C THR A 223 7.83 -22.22 10.72
N ARG A 224 8.69 -21.87 9.75
CA ARG A 224 9.04 -22.74 8.62
C ARG A 224 9.73 -24.04 9.07
N ARG A 225 10.64 -23.98 10.05
CA ARG A 225 11.26 -25.18 10.64
C ARG A 225 10.23 -26.07 11.36
N LYS A 226 9.25 -25.47 12.04
CA LYS A 226 8.12 -26.21 12.64
C LYS A 226 7.18 -26.77 11.55
N GLY A 227 6.86 -26.02 10.51
CA GLY A 227 5.97 -26.42 9.42
C GLY A 227 6.54 -27.49 8.49
N ALA A 228 7.87 -27.59 8.33
CA ALA A 228 8.51 -28.67 7.56
C ALA A 228 8.41 -30.05 8.24
N LEU A 229 8.13 -30.05 9.56
CA LEU A 229 7.88 -31.29 10.34
C LEU A 229 6.39 -31.60 10.51
N ASP A 230 5.49 -30.64 10.14
CA ASP A 230 4.04 -30.71 10.46
C ASP A 230 3.19 -30.36 9.23
N ILE A 231 3.44 -31.04 8.08
CA ILE A 231 2.66 -30.92 6.82
C ILE A 231 1.20 -31.40 7.00
N SER A 232 0.79 -31.88 8.19
CA SER A 232 -0.50 -32.53 8.41
C SER A 232 -1.54 -31.75 9.22
N SER A 233 -1.34 -30.48 9.61
CA SER A 233 -2.36 -29.75 10.36
C SER A 233 -2.85 -28.49 9.68
N LEU A 234 -3.88 -28.67 8.83
CA LEU A 234 -4.79 -27.58 8.48
C LEU A 234 -5.40 -26.98 9.77
N PRO A 235 -5.66 -25.64 9.80
CA PRO A 235 -6.25 -25.03 10.96
C PRO A 235 -7.53 -25.77 11.39
N GLY A 236 -7.62 -26.19 12.63
CA GLY A 236 -8.78 -26.97 13.13
C GLY A 236 -10.14 -26.28 12.96
N LYS A 237 -10.14 -24.99 12.68
CA LYS A 237 -11.34 -24.19 12.36
C LYS A 237 -11.77 -24.29 10.88
N LEU A 238 -10.87 -24.67 9.97
CA LEU A 238 -11.17 -24.77 8.55
C LEU A 238 -12.05 -26.00 8.29
N ALA A 239 -13.20 -25.78 7.70
CA ALA A 239 -13.99 -26.85 7.10
C ALA A 239 -13.65 -26.94 5.61
N ASP A 240 -12.69 -27.79 5.27
CA ASP A 240 -12.17 -27.93 3.92
C ASP A 240 -13.15 -28.59 2.95
N CYS A 241 -12.96 -28.42 1.62
CA CYS A 241 -13.69 -29.12 0.58
C CYS A 241 -13.00 -30.45 0.22
N GLN A 242 -13.70 -31.30 -0.54
CA GLN A 242 -13.21 -32.61 -0.95
C GLN A 242 -12.37 -32.54 -2.26
N GLU A 243 -12.69 -31.58 -3.11
CA GLU A 243 -11.96 -31.36 -4.37
C GLU A 243 -10.52 -30.87 -4.08
N LYS A 244 -9.58 -31.31 -4.89
CA LYS A 244 -8.14 -30.95 -4.78
C LYS A 244 -7.67 -30.02 -5.88
N ASP A 245 -8.46 -29.87 -6.95
CA ASP A 245 -8.19 -28.94 -8.04
C ASP A 245 -8.55 -27.51 -7.61
N PRO A 246 -7.57 -26.61 -7.40
CA PRO A 246 -7.81 -25.24 -6.92
C PRO A 246 -8.79 -24.47 -7.81
N GLU A 247 -8.78 -24.72 -9.14
CA GLU A 247 -9.64 -24.01 -10.10
C GLU A 247 -11.14 -24.26 -9.85
N LYS A 248 -11.48 -25.38 -9.20
CA LYS A 248 -12.85 -25.75 -8.85
C LYS A 248 -13.22 -25.44 -7.42
N CYS A 249 -12.23 -25.02 -6.61
CA CYS A 249 -12.42 -24.80 -5.17
C CYS A 249 -12.64 -23.34 -4.85
N GLU A 250 -13.52 -23.08 -3.90
CA GLU A 250 -13.76 -21.75 -3.33
C GLU A 250 -13.78 -21.80 -1.81
N ILE A 251 -13.26 -20.75 -1.17
CA ILE A 251 -13.25 -20.60 0.29
C ILE A 251 -14.08 -19.40 0.69
N PHE A 252 -14.97 -19.59 1.66
CA PHE A 252 -15.75 -18.54 2.28
C PHE A 252 -15.14 -18.16 3.62
N ILE A 253 -14.73 -16.92 3.76
CA ILE A 253 -14.25 -16.32 5.01
C ILE A 253 -15.47 -15.70 5.68
N VAL A 254 -15.88 -16.26 6.82
CA VAL A 254 -17.12 -15.88 7.50
C VAL A 254 -16.84 -15.28 8.88
N GLU A 255 -17.72 -14.40 9.34
CA GLU A 255 -17.62 -13.76 10.64
C GLU A 255 -18.14 -14.69 11.76
N GLY A 256 -17.22 -15.09 12.62
CA GLY A 256 -17.55 -15.86 13.84
C GLY A 256 -17.89 -17.32 13.63
N GLU A 257 -17.90 -18.05 14.74
CA GLU A 257 -18.15 -19.50 14.75
C GLU A 257 -19.64 -19.83 14.50
N SER A 258 -20.55 -18.94 14.88
CA SER A 258 -22.00 -19.12 14.66
C SER A 258 -22.35 -19.10 13.17
N ALA A 259 -21.93 -18.04 12.45
CA ALA A 259 -22.10 -17.96 10.99
C ALA A 259 -21.34 -19.09 10.28
N GLY A 260 -20.15 -19.44 10.79
CA GLY A 260 -19.37 -20.59 10.32
C GLY A 260 -20.11 -21.91 10.44
N GLY A 261 -20.84 -22.11 11.54
CA GLY A 261 -21.68 -23.30 11.74
C GLY A 261 -22.81 -23.42 10.72
N SER A 262 -23.55 -22.34 10.51
CA SER A 262 -24.62 -22.27 9.50
C SER A 262 -24.06 -22.45 8.08
N ALA A 263 -22.97 -21.77 7.74
CA ALA A 263 -22.33 -21.91 6.44
C ALA A 263 -21.82 -23.34 6.18
N LYS A 264 -21.25 -24.01 7.19
CA LYS A 264 -20.83 -25.42 7.09
C LYS A 264 -21.98 -26.38 6.79
N GLN A 265 -23.18 -26.09 7.29
CA GLN A 265 -24.37 -26.89 7.00
C GLN A 265 -24.92 -26.65 5.59
N GLY A 266 -24.89 -25.40 5.12
CA GLY A 266 -25.45 -25.00 3.83
C GLY A 266 -24.52 -25.13 2.62
N ARG A 267 -23.20 -25.38 2.83
CA ARG A 267 -22.22 -25.42 1.75
C ARG A 267 -22.32 -26.69 0.88
N ASP A 268 -21.84 -26.58 -0.34
CA ASP A 268 -21.44 -27.77 -1.12
C ASP A 268 -20.07 -28.28 -0.60
N ARG A 269 -20.09 -29.45 0.01
CA ARG A 269 -18.88 -30.08 0.58
C ARG A 269 -17.86 -30.49 -0.49
N ALA A 270 -18.28 -30.65 -1.74
CA ALA A 270 -17.40 -31.04 -2.81
C ALA A 270 -16.39 -29.94 -3.13
N THR A 271 -16.84 -28.68 -3.28
CA THR A 271 -16.05 -27.57 -3.82
C THR A 271 -15.92 -26.38 -2.87
N GLN A 272 -16.74 -26.29 -1.81
CA GLN A 272 -16.78 -25.11 -0.93
C GLN A 272 -16.14 -25.39 0.42
N ALA A 273 -15.15 -24.57 0.79
CA ALA A 273 -14.52 -24.54 2.10
C ALA A 273 -15.04 -23.36 2.92
N ILE A 274 -15.11 -23.52 4.26
CA ILE A 274 -15.55 -22.47 5.18
C ILE A 274 -14.45 -22.22 6.23
N LEU A 275 -14.02 -20.96 6.35
CA LEU A 275 -13.10 -20.50 7.36
C LEU A 275 -13.76 -19.44 8.25
N PRO A 276 -14.19 -19.77 9.48
CA PRO A 276 -14.67 -18.78 10.42
C PRO A 276 -13.51 -18.00 11.04
N LEU A 277 -13.62 -16.68 11.07
CA LEU A 277 -12.70 -15.80 11.78
C LEU A 277 -13.26 -15.42 13.14
N LYS A 278 -12.42 -15.42 14.17
CA LYS A 278 -12.83 -15.06 15.52
C LYS A 278 -12.63 -13.58 15.79
N GLY A 279 -13.65 -12.79 15.51
CA GLY A 279 -13.65 -11.33 15.73
C GLY A 279 -12.84 -10.53 14.70
N LYS A 280 -12.52 -9.29 15.07
CA LYS A 280 -11.80 -8.34 14.20
C LYS A 280 -10.33 -8.72 14.09
N ILE A 281 -9.83 -8.85 12.87
CA ILE A 281 -8.40 -9.05 12.62
C ILE A 281 -7.61 -7.77 12.93
N ILE A 282 -6.31 -7.92 13.12
CA ILE A 282 -5.42 -6.79 13.35
C ILE A 282 -5.40 -5.85 12.14
N ASN A 283 -5.40 -4.54 12.41
CA ASN A 283 -5.28 -3.54 11.35
C ASN A 283 -3.84 -3.47 10.85
N CYS A 284 -3.60 -3.96 9.62
CA CYS A 284 -2.29 -4.01 8.99
C CYS A 284 -1.71 -2.64 8.64
N GLU A 285 -2.53 -1.57 8.52
CA GLU A 285 -2.06 -0.21 8.33
C GLU A 285 -1.45 0.40 9.59
N LYS A 286 -1.91 -0.06 10.78
CA LYS A 286 -1.50 0.47 12.08
C LYS A 286 -0.58 -0.47 12.86
N ALA A 287 -0.19 -1.59 12.27
CA ALA A 287 0.65 -2.58 12.94
C ALA A 287 1.82 -3.00 12.05
N ARG A 288 2.97 -3.20 12.68
CA ARG A 288 4.15 -3.77 12.01
C ARG A 288 3.85 -5.19 11.53
N LEU A 289 4.47 -5.60 10.43
CA LEU A 289 4.29 -6.92 9.84
C LEU A 289 4.55 -8.06 10.83
N SER A 290 5.57 -7.93 11.70
CA SER A 290 5.86 -8.91 12.75
C SER A 290 4.68 -9.15 13.71
N LYS A 291 3.97 -8.07 14.09
CA LYS A 291 2.78 -8.15 14.93
C LYS A 291 1.58 -8.71 14.16
N VAL A 292 1.44 -8.37 12.89
CA VAL A 292 0.41 -8.94 12.00
C VAL A 292 0.58 -10.45 11.90
N LEU A 293 1.82 -10.93 11.68
CA LEU A 293 2.15 -12.36 11.57
C LEU A 293 2.02 -13.13 12.89
N SER A 294 2.16 -12.47 14.03
CA SER A 294 1.93 -13.09 15.34
C SER A 294 0.46 -13.28 15.67
N SER A 295 -0.47 -12.73 14.88
CA SER A 295 -1.92 -12.93 15.07
C SER A 295 -2.33 -14.32 14.62
N ASN A 296 -2.97 -15.08 15.51
CA ASN A 296 -3.47 -16.42 15.20
C ASN A 296 -4.47 -16.45 14.05
N GLU A 297 -5.32 -15.42 13.94
CA GLU A 297 -6.32 -15.33 12.85
C GLU A 297 -5.65 -15.12 11.49
N ILE A 298 -4.62 -14.28 11.44
CA ILE A 298 -3.82 -14.04 10.24
C ILE A 298 -3.02 -15.30 9.87
N ALA A 299 -2.35 -15.92 10.83
CA ALA A 299 -1.62 -17.17 10.60
C ALA A 299 -2.54 -18.29 10.07
N THR A 300 -3.74 -18.42 10.64
CA THR A 300 -4.78 -19.35 10.19
C THR A 300 -5.19 -19.07 8.74
N LEU A 301 -5.42 -17.80 8.40
CA LEU A 301 -5.81 -17.36 7.06
C LEU A 301 -4.73 -17.70 6.01
N ILE A 302 -3.47 -17.39 6.32
CA ILE A 302 -2.34 -17.67 5.45
C ILE A 302 -2.17 -19.16 5.21
N THR A 303 -2.23 -19.96 6.28
CA THR A 303 -2.12 -21.43 6.20
C THR A 303 -3.26 -22.03 5.40
N ALA A 304 -4.50 -21.54 5.58
CA ALA A 304 -5.66 -22.00 4.82
C ALA A 304 -5.53 -21.73 3.33
N LEU A 305 -5.06 -20.55 2.93
CA LEU A 305 -4.94 -20.15 1.52
C LEU A 305 -3.77 -20.82 0.79
N GLY A 306 -2.63 -21.05 1.46
CA GLY A 306 -1.50 -21.81 0.94
C GLY A 306 -0.50 -21.04 0.07
N GLY A 307 -0.78 -19.81 -0.34
CA GLY A 307 0.03 -19.02 -1.29
C GLY A 307 1.23 -18.28 -0.68
N GLY A 308 1.44 -18.32 0.65
CA GLY A 308 2.48 -17.53 1.33
C GLY A 308 2.06 -16.08 1.58
N ILE A 309 3.03 -15.20 1.83
CA ILE A 309 2.82 -13.76 2.08
C ILE A 309 3.96 -12.97 1.45
N GLY A 310 3.67 -11.84 0.88
CA GLY A 310 4.65 -10.89 0.38
C GLY A 310 4.11 -10.13 -0.83
N ASN A 311 4.62 -8.92 -1.02
CA ASN A 311 4.28 -8.09 -2.18
C ASN A 311 5.46 -8.13 -3.15
N SER A 312 5.23 -8.53 -4.38
CA SER A 312 6.23 -8.60 -5.47
C SER A 312 6.66 -7.24 -6.02
N SER A 313 6.61 -6.17 -5.21
CA SER A 313 6.95 -4.82 -5.66
C SER A 313 8.44 -4.45 -5.57
N SER A 314 9.32 -5.36 -5.14
CA SER A 314 10.77 -5.17 -5.17
C SER A 314 11.36 -5.90 -6.38
N GLU A 315 11.98 -5.14 -7.30
CA GLU A 315 12.72 -5.62 -8.48
C GLU A 315 14.03 -6.39 -8.12
N SER A 316 14.16 -6.93 -6.92
CA SER A 316 15.29 -7.80 -6.56
C SER A 316 14.93 -9.25 -6.83
N ASP A 317 15.46 -9.77 -7.93
CA ASP A 317 15.27 -11.09 -8.54
C ASP A 317 15.68 -12.32 -7.69
N HIS A 318 15.74 -12.22 -6.36
CA HIS A 318 16.25 -13.33 -5.53
C HIS A 318 15.39 -13.73 -4.33
N ASP A 319 14.22 -13.15 -4.11
CA ASP A 319 13.37 -13.59 -3.00
C ASP A 319 12.24 -14.51 -3.47
N ASP A 320 12.42 -15.79 -3.17
CA ASP A 320 11.46 -16.91 -3.28
C ASP A 320 10.23 -16.74 -2.35
N GLU A 321 10.07 -15.56 -1.75
CA GLU A 321 9.13 -15.24 -0.66
C GLU A 321 7.89 -14.42 -1.08
N SER A 322 7.70 -14.09 -2.37
CA SER A 322 6.49 -13.40 -2.82
C SER A 322 5.27 -14.33 -2.79
N PHE A 323 4.09 -13.74 -2.52
CA PHE A 323 2.82 -14.46 -2.65
C PHE A 323 2.66 -15.01 -4.08
N LYS A 324 2.43 -16.33 -4.18
CA LYS A 324 2.30 -17.02 -5.46
C LYS A 324 0.86 -17.53 -5.63
N THR A 325 0.16 -17.03 -6.63
CA THR A 325 -1.21 -17.47 -6.95
C THR A 325 -1.26 -18.94 -7.41
N ASP A 326 -0.16 -19.46 -7.96
CA ASP A 326 -0.04 -20.87 -8.39
C ASP A 326 -0.08 -21.86 -7.22
N LYS A 327 0.20 -21.40 -6.00
CA LYS A 327 0.19 -22.21 -4.77
C LYS A 327 -1.10 -22.07 -3.97
N LEU A 328 -2.08 -21.33 -4.48
CA LEU A 328 -3.38 -21.20 -3.85
C LEU A 328 -4.11 -22.53 -3.82
N ARG A 329 -4.76 -22.80 -2.70
CA ARG A 329 -5.63 -23.98 -2.54
C ARG A 329 -7.03 -23.75 -3.06
N TYR A 330 -7.44 -22.50 -3.24
CA TYR A 330 -8.79 -22.10 -3.68
C TYR A 330 -8.67 -20.95 -4.70
N LYS A 331 -9.25 -21.13 -5.88
CA LYS A 331 -9.24 -20.10 -6.92
C LYS A 331 -10.10 -18.90 -6.56
N LYS A 332 -11.15 -19.12 -5.78
CA LYS A 332 -12.03 -18.04 -5.33
C LYS A 332 -11.97 -17.91 -3.82
N VAL A 333 -11.57 -16.72 -3.37
CA VAL A 333 -11.59 -16.32 -1.97
C VAL A 333 -12.74 -15.34 -1.74
N ILE A 334 -13.75 -15.74 -1.00
CA ILE A 334 -15.01 -15.00 -0.86
C ILE A 334 -15.14 -14.49 0.57
N ILE A 335 -15.13 -13.17 0.74
CA ILE A 335 -15.40 -12.52 2.03
C ILE A 335 -16.92 -12.45 2.21
N MET A 336 -17.43 -13.09 3.25
CA MET A 336 -18.83 -13.14 3.59
C MET A 336 -19.04 -12.71 5.04
N THR A 337 -19.26 -11.41 5.24
CA THR A 337 -19.54 -10.79 6.54
C THR A 337 -20.99 -10.34 6.62
N ASP A 338 -21.49 -10.14 7.83
CA ASP A 338 -22.84 -9.64 8.05
C ASP A 338 -23.02 -8.22 7.47
N ALA A 339 -24.27 -7.88 7.12
CA ALA A 339 -24.61 -6.57 6.55
C ALA A 339 -24.79 -5.49 7.63
N ASP A 340 -23.93 -5.48 8.63
CA ASP A 340 -23.93 -4.50 9.72
C ASP A 340 -22.60 -3.71 9.79
N VAL A 341 -22.49 -2.86 10.79
CA VAL A 341 -21.30 -1.98 10.98
C VAL A 341 -20.05 -2.80 11.29
N ASP A 342 -20.17 -3.86 12.09
CA ASP A 342 -19.04 -4.72 12.45
C ASP A 342 -18.56 -5.55 11.27
N GLY A 343 -19.49 -6.13 10.49
CA GLY A 343 -19.16 -6.86 9.26
C GLY A 343 -18.52 -5.95 8.21
N ALA A 344 -18.99 -4.71 8.06
CA ALA A 344 -18.34 -3.72 7.19
C ALA A 344 -16.91 -3.41 7.64
N HIS A 345 -16.66 -3.32 8.94
CA HIS A 345 -15.31 -3.11 9.49
C HIS A 345 -14.40 -4.33 9.25
N ILE A 346 -14.87 -5.55 9.52
CA ILE A 346 -14.11 -6.79 9.28
C ILE A 346 -13.76 -6.92 7.79
N LYS A 347 -14.72 -6.66 6.90
CA LYS A 347 -14.49 -6.62 5.46
C LYS A 347 -13.39 -5.64 5.07
N THR A 348 -13.41 -4.43 5.62
CA THR A 348 -12.38 -3.41 5.35
C THR A 348 -11.01 -3.88 5.82
N LEU A 349 -10.89 -4.47 7.01
CA LEU A 349 -9.64 -4.99 7.53
C LEU A 349 -9.08 -6.14 6.67
N LEU A 350 -9.93 -7.07 6.22
CA LEU A 350 -9.54 -8.17 5.32
C LEU A 350 -9.08 -7.64 3.97
N LEU A 351 -9.81 -6.71 3.36
CA LEU A 351 -9.41 -6.08 2.10
C LEU A 351 -8.08 -5.36 2.23
N THR A 352 -7.85 -4.65 3.34
CA THR A 352 -6.58 -3.99 3.64
C THR A 352 -5.45 -5.02 3.74
N PHE A 353 -5.67 -6.13 4.46
CA PHE A 353 -4.70 -7.21 4.57
C PHE A 353 -4.35 -7.81 3.21
N PHE A 354 -5.33 -8.19 2.41
CA PHE A 354 -5.10 -8.76 1.07
C PHE A 354 -4.41 -7.77 0.14
N TYR A 355 -4.81 -6.51 0.16
CA TYR A 355 -4.18 -5.48 -0.67
C TYR A 355 -2.70 -5.27 -0.32
N ARG A 356 -2.35 -5.30 0.98
CA ARG A 356 -0.99 -5.04 1.44
C ARG A 356 -0.08 -6.27 1.37
N GLN A 357 -0.62 -7.46 1.60
CA GLN A 357 0.19 -8.66 1.79
C GLN A 357 0.01 -9.74 0.71
N MET A 358 -1.06 -9.66 -0.08
CA MET A 358 -1.43 -10.64 -1.10
C MET A 358 -2.07 -9.96 -2.33
N ARG A 359 -1.46 -8.88 -2.79
CA ARG A 359 -2.00 -8.07 -3.89
C ARG A 359 -2.35 -8.87 -5.15
N PRO A 360 -1.59 -9.91 -5.56
CA PRO A 360 -1.96 -10.75 -6.70
C PRO A 360 -3.35 -11.39 -6.59
N LEU A 361 -3.84 -11.71 -5.38
CA LEU A 361 -5.23 -12.17 -5.20
C LEU A 361 -6.27 -11.21 -5.78
N ILE A 362 -5.99 -9.90 -5.73
CA ILE A 362 -6.89 -8.86 -6.23
C ILE A 362 -6.67 -8.65 -7.72
N THR A 363 -5.41 -8.55 -8.17
CA THR A 363 -5.09 -8.29 -9.59
C THR A 363 -5.47 -9.43 -10.50
N ASP A 364 -5.36 -10.68 -10.02
CA ASP A 364 -5.71 -11.89 -10.76
C ASP A 364 -7.21 -12.25 -10.64
N GLY A 365 -8.00 -11.39 -9.97
CA GLY A 365 -9.46 -11.56 -9.86
C GLY A 365 -9.89 -12.75 -9.00
N CYS A 366 -9.08 -13.19 -8.04
CA CYS A 366 -9.37 -14.32 -7.17
C CYS A 366 -10.17 -13.93 -5.91
N LEU A 367 -10.27 -12.62 -5.58
CA LEU A 367 -10.94 -12.12 -4.39
C LEU A 367 -12.35 -11.61 -4.70
N TYR A 368 -13.32 -12.08 -3.93
CA TYR A 368 -14.75 -11.76 -4.09
C TYR A 368 -15.35 -11.27 -2.78
N ILE A 369 -16.42 -10.49 -2.88
CA ILE A 369 -17.23 -10.04 -1.74
C ILE A 369 -18.65 -10.57 -1.94
N ALA A 370 -19.12 -11.36 -0.97
CA ALA A 370 -20.51 -11.83 -0.96
C ALA A 370 -21.46 -10.64 -0.73
N GLN A 371 -22.56 -10.63 -1.46
CA GLN A 371 -23.65 -9.67 -1.30
C GLN A 371 -24.89 -10.40 -0.80
N PRO A 372 -25.06 -10.56 0.53
CA PRO A 372 -26.23 -11.20 1.08
C PRO A 372 -27.48 -10.36 0.81
N PRO A 373 -28.67 -10.99 0.73
CA PRO A 373 -29.92 -10.25 0.64
C PRO A 373 -30.14 -9.41 1.90
N LEU A 374 -30.56 -8.15 1.73
CA LEU A 374 -30.75 -7.20 2.84
C LEU A 374 -32.10 -7.39 3.56
N TYR A 375 -33.09 -7.86 2.84
CA TYR A 375 -34.45 -7.96 3.34
C TYR A 375 -35.04 -9.36 3.13
N LYS A 376 -35.88 -9.80 4.08
CA LYS A 376 -36.64 -11.00 4.01
C LYS A 376 -38.12 -10.64 4.19
N ALA A 377 -38.93 -10.89 3.19
CA ALA A 377 -40.37 -10.78 3.27
C ALA A 377 -40.97 -12.15 3.60
N LYS A 378 -41.79 -12.24 4.65
CA LYS A 378 -42.47 -13.49 5.05
C LYS A 378 -43.98 -13.31 5.03
N LYS A 379 -44.66 -14.19 4.32
CA LYS A 379 -46.14 -14.26 4.30
C LYS A 379 -46.56 -15.70 4.53
N GLY A 380 -47.03 -16.03 5.71
CA GLY A 380 -47.30 -17.40 6.12
C GLY A 380 -46.09 -18.29 6.08
N ASN A 381 -46.13 -19.38 5.32
CA ASN A 381 -44.96 -20.27 5.12
C ASN A 381 -44.08 -19.89 3.91
N SER A 382 -44.44 -18.85 3.17
CA SER A 382 -43.64 -18.36 2.04
C SER A 382 -42.66 -17.31 2.50
N GLU A 383 -41.39 -17.48 2.15
CA GLU A 383 -40.28 -16.55 2.43
C GLU A 383 -39.65 -16.10 1.11
N THR A 384 -39.46 -14.81 0.94
CA THR A 384 -38.79 -14.22 -0.23
C THR A 384 -37.66 -13.29 0.26
N TYR A 385 -36.48 -13.47 -0.31
CA TYR A 385 -35.35 -12.62 -0.05
C TYR A 385 -35.23 -11.53 -1.13
N LEU A 386 -35.01 -10.29 -0.69
CA LEU A 386 -34.90 -9.11 -1.54
C LEU A 386 -33.49 -8.51 -1.41
N LYS A 387 -33.00 -8.02 -2.55
CA LYS A 387 -31.72 -7.28 -2.59
C LYS A 387 -31.91 -5.83 -2.22
#